data_12ac079d4779703b85fdcb1f32cfc1c7
#
_entry.id   12ac079d4779703b85fdcb1f32cfc1c7
#
_cell.length_a   1.000
_cell.length_b   1.000
_cell.length_c   1.000
_cell.angle_alpha   90.00
_cell.angle_beta   90.00
_cell.angle_gamma   90.00
#
_symmetry.space_group_name_H-M   'P 1'
#
loop_
_entity.id
_entity.type
_entity.pdbx_description
1 polymer ?
#
loop_
_entity_poly.entity_id
_entity_poly.type
_entity_poly.pdbx_seq_one_letter_code
_entity_poly.pdbx_strand_id
1 'polypeptide(L)'
;MKRKIGLIGLGNIGSLYTDRLLAAGYPLTVLDTDKTKQQTATEKGANGAADPAEVAQNSDIVILSLPNSEIVEEVMAGQNGVLSALKEGQLVIDTSTCRPGTAVKCQKWCAEKNAGFIDSPLSWRAKGQILMVGGDEKDFRNAEEILACISYKYRLVGPIGAGQYLKMINQAILANMLAVNAEATELTKKCGMDPKLLREYLEFDIPEVLYTENYTGGGQLALHYKDLGYLNEIAHDVEANIPISALVHEIFKATKVSGEPNWIQAGIQTYYKCLNNGE
;
A
#
# COMPACT_ATOMS: atom_id res chain seq x y z
N MET A 1 16.03 18.49 -19.62
CA MET A 1 16.44 17.16 -19.09
C MET A 1 15.30 16.64 -18.25
N LYS A 2 15.04 15.32 -18.23
CA LYS A 2 14.07 14.72 -17.31
C LYS A 2 14.56 14.86 -15.88
N ARG A 3 13.60 14.95 -14.92
CA ARG A 3 13.90 14.99 -13.49
C ARG A 3 14.58 13.69 -13.04
N LYS A 4 15.47 13.79 -12.08
CA LYS A 4 16.09 12.63 -11.42
C LYS A 4 15.16 12.10 -10.34
N ILE A 5 14.90 10.81 -10.34
CA ILE A 5 13.99 10.15 -9.42
C ILE A 5 14.76 9.27 -8.47
N GLY A 6 14.47 9.37 -7.19
CA GLY A 6 14.87 8.43 -6.16
C GLY A 6 13.72 7.49 -5.83
N LEU A 7 14.00 6.22 -5.59
CA LEU A 7 13.02 5.24 -5.15
C LEU A 7 13.58 4.41 -4.01
N ILE A 8 12.90 4.44 -2.87
CA ILE A 8 13.26 3.67 -1.68
C ILE A 8 12.19 2.63 -1.41
N GLY A 9 12.59 1.35 -1.37
CA GLY A 9 11.73 0.19 -1.28
C GLY A 9 11.42 -0.40 -2.65
N LEU A 10 11.97 -1.60 -2.92
CA LEU A 10 11.87 -2.34 -4.18
C LEU A 10 11.05 -3.63 -4.01
N GLY A 11 10.05 -3.60 -3.13
CA GLY A 11 9.04 -4.66 -3.04
C GLY A 11 8.21 -4.76 -4.32
N ASN A 12 7.10 -5.50 -4.28
CA ASN A 12 6.24 -5.71 -5.46
C ASN A 12 5.86 -4.40 -6.18
N ILE A 13 5.56 -3.35 -5.41
CA ILE A 13 5.16 -2.05 -5.95
C ILE A 13 6.38 -1.25 -6.45
N GLY A 14 7.43 -1.15 -5.65
CA GLY A 14 8.64 -0.42 -6.02
C GLY A 14 9.32 -1.02 -7.25
N SER A 15 9.35 -2.35 -7.40
CA SER A 15 9.87 -3.00 -8.61
C SER A 15 9.06 -2.62 -9.86
N LEU A 16 7.74 -2.54 -9.74
CA LEU A 16 6.89 -2.07 -10.85
C LEU A 16 7.13 -0.59 -11.18
N TYR A 17 7.34 0.25 -10.16
CA TYR A 17 7.71 1.66 -10.37
C TYR A 17 9.07 1.79 -11.06
N THR A 18 10.05 0.96 -10.66
CA THR A 18 11.36 0.89 -11.32
C THR A 18 11.21 0.65 -12.83
N ASP A 19 10.44 -0.38 -13.21
CA ASP A 19 10.22 -0.73 -14.60
C ASP A 19 9.55 0.40 -15.39
N ARG A 20 8.54 1.03 -14.84
CA ARG A 20 7.81 2.14 -15.49
C ARG A 20 8.67 3.40 -15.65
N LEU A 21 9.39 3.78 -14.60
CA LEU A 21 10.24 4.98 -14.62
C LEU A 21 11.40 4.83 -15.58
N LEU A 22 12.07 3.65 -15.59
CA LEU A 22 13.15 3.37 -16.54
C LEU A 22 12.63 3.31 -17.99
N ALA A 23 11.49 2.65 -18.24
CA ALA A 23 10.86 2.60 -19.56
C ALA A 23 10.48 4.00 -20.06
N ALA A 24 10.06 4.89 -19.15
CA ALA A 24 9.79 6.29 -19.45
C ALA A 24 11.09 7.12 -19.59
N GLY A 25 12.27 6.57 -19.36
CA GLY A 25 13.57 7.22 -19.53
C GLY A 25 13.95 8.21 -18.42
N TYR A 26 13.45 8.03 -17.20
CA TYR A 26 13.90 8.82 -16.05
C TYR A 26 15.24 8.31 -15.52
N PRO A 27 16.21 9.19 -15.22
CA PRO A 27 17.36 8.82 -14.40
C PRO A 27 16.85 8.38 -13.01
N LEU A 28 17.18 7.14 -12.61
CA LEU A 28 16.62 6.51 -11.40
C LEU A 28 17.74 6.09 -10.45
N THR A 29 17.65 6.51 -9.19
CA THR A 29 18.48 6.06 -8.08
C THR A 29 17.63 5.25 -7.11
N VAL A 30 18.06 4.04 -6.76
CA VAL A 30 17.25 3.07 -5.99
C VAL A 30 17.96 2.59 -4.73
N LEU A 31 17.14 2.28 -3.71
CA LEU A 31 17.61 1.68 -2.47
C LEU A 31 16.60 0.63 -1.98
N ASP A 32 17.11 -0.52 -1.57
CA ASP A 32 16.37 -1.52 -0.77
C ASP A 32 17.35 -2.18 0.22
N THR A 33 16.84 -2.64 1.35
CA THR A 33 17.62 -3.44 2.31
C THR A 33 17.98 -4.82 1.76
N ASP A 34 17.14 -5.36 0.88
CA ASP A 34 17.41 -6.58 0.12
C ASP A 34 18.32 -6.25 -1.09
N LYS A 35 19.59 -6.59 -0.96
CA LYS A 35 20.61 -6.32 -1.99
C LYS A 35 20.33 -7.01 -3.32
N THR A 36 19.63 -8.14 -3.32
CA THR A 36 19.24 -8.85 -4.54
C THR A 36 18.25 -8.01 -5.37
N LYS A 37 17.25 -7.40 -4.71
CA LYS A 37 16.30 -6.51 -5.38
C LYS A 37 16.97 -5.25 -5.92
N GLN A 38 17.88 -4.66 -5.13
CA GLN A 38 18.65 -3.50 -5.59
C GLN A 38 19.52 -3.84 -6.79
N GLN A 39 20.20 -4.99 -6.77
CA GLN A 39 20.99 -5.47 -7.90
C GLN A 39 20.13 -5.67 -9.15
N THR A 40 18.99 -6.34 -9.03
CA THR A 40 18.02 -6.52 -10.13
C THR A 40 17.62 -5.19 -10.76
N ALA A 41 17.39 -4.16 -9.95
CA ALA A 41 17.06 -2.82 -10.46
C ALA A 41 18.25 -2.16 -11.15
N THR A 42 19.48 -2.34 -10.65
CA THR A 42 20.68 -1.78 -11.29
C THR A 42 21.02 -2.47 -12.63
N GLU A 43 20.78 -3.77 -12.75
CA GLU A 43 20.90 -4.53 -14.01
C GLU A 43 19.92 -4.02 -15.09
N LYS A 44 18.79 -3.42 -14.67
CA LYS A 44 17.82 -2.76 -15.56
C LYS A 44 18.19 -1.32 -15.93
N GLY A 45 19.25 -0.76 -15.33
CA GLY A 45 19.76 0.59 -15.64
C GLY A 45 19.51 1.64 -14.56
N ALA A 46 19.06 1.27 -13.36
CA ALA A 46 19.02 2.19 -12.23
C ALA A 46 20.40 2.32 -11.56
N ASN A 47 20.63 3.41 -10.80
CA ASN A 47 21.80 3.59 -9.96
C ASN A 47 21.49 3.10 -8.55
N GLY A 48 22.32 2.25 -7.96
CA GLY A 48 22.18 1.81 -6.58
C GLY A 48 22.74 2.86 -5.62
N ALA A 49 22.01 3.12 -4.51
CA ALA A 49 22.48 3.97 -3.41
C ALA A 49 22.86 3.13 -2.19
N ALA A 50 23.72 3.68 -1.33
CA ALA A 50 24.16 3.05 -0.08
C ALA A 50 23.16 3.29 1.07
N ASP A 51 22.54 4.48 1.12
CA ASP A 51 21.61 4.91 2.17
C ASP A 51 20.53 5.88 1.63
N PRO A 52 19.49 6.20 2.42
CA PRO A 52 18.44 7.14 2.03
C PRO A 52 18.93 8.56 1.72
N ALA A 53 19.97 9.03 2.40
CA ALA A 53 20.56 10.35 2.14
C ALA A 53 21.15 10.43 0.74
N GLU A 54 21.85 9.39 0.28
CA GLU A 54 22.42 9.34 -1.06
C GLU A 54 21.30 9.33 -2.13
N VAL A 55 20.17 8.65 -1.87
CA VAL A 55 19.00 8.73 -2.76
C VAL A 55 18.51 10.16 -2.86
N ALA A 56 18.31 10.86 -1.73
CA ALA A 56 17.84 12.25 -1.72
C ALA A 56 18.83 13.20 -2.41
N GLN A 57 20.13 13.01 -2.15
CA GLN A 57 21.18 13.85 -2.75
C GLN A 57 21.19 13.81 -4.29
N ASN A 58 20.85 12.66 -4.87
CA ASN A 58 20.91 12.39 -6.30
C ASN A 58 19.56 12.53 -7.03
N SER A 59 18.53 13.03 -6.37
CA SER A 59 17.16 13.07 -6.90
C SER A 59 16.54 14.45 -6.84
N ASP A 60 15.60 14.75 -7.74
CA ASP A 60 14.71 15.92 -7.66
C ASP A 60 13.40 15.54 -6.95
N ILE A 61 12.98 14.28 -7.10
CA ILE A 61 11.80 13.70 -6.45
C ILE A 61 12.21 12.36 -5.82
N VAL A 62 11.84 12.15 -4.56
CA VAL A 62 12.03 10.88 -3.84
C VAL A 62 10.68 10.18 -3.67
N ILE A 63 10.58 8.93 -4.12
CA ILE A 63 9.39 8.08 -3.95
C ILE A 63 9.70 7.07 -2.84
N LEU A 64 8.79 6.95 -1.87
CA LEU A 64 8.82 5.92 -0.84
C LEU A 64 7.78 4.84 -1.17
N SER A 65 8.17 3.56 -1.05
CA SER A 65 7.29 2.39 -1.23
C SER A 65 7.61 1.35 -0.16
N LEU A 66 7.23 1.65 1.07
CA LEU A 66 7.68 1.00 2.29
C LEU A 66 6.52 0.30 3.02
N PRO A 67 6.80 -0.69 3.92
CA PRO A 67 5.76 -1.56 4.46
C PRO A 67 4.86 -0.93 5.54
N ASN A 68 5.35 0.05 6.31
CA ASN A 68 4.62 0.63 7.46
C ASN A 68 5.12 2.02 7.85
N SER A 69 4.43 2.65 8.80
CA SER A 69 4.72 3.98 9.33
C SER A 69 6.09 4.10 9.97
N GLU A 70 6.47 3.11 10.74
CA GLU A 70 7.73 3.10 11.52
C GLU A 70 8.94 3.12 10.58
N ILE A 71 8.88 2.32 9.50
CA ILE A 71 9.95 2.29 8.49
C ILE A 71 9.97 3.58 7.65
N VAL A 72 8.80 4.17 7.35
CA VAL A 72 8.76 5.48 6.67
C VAL A 72 9.44 6.54 7.53
N GLU A 73 9.11 6.63 8.82
CA GLU A 73 9.72 7.59 9.73
C GLU A 73 11.23 7.38 9.89
N GLU A 74 11.68 6.12 9.98
CA GLU A 74 13.10 5.79 10.05
C GLU A 74 13.85 6.16 8.76
N VAL A 75 13.29 5.84 7.59
CA VAL A 75 13.88 6.20 6.28
C VAL A 75 13.91 7.71 6.08
N MET A 76 12.90 8.44 6.58
CA MET A 76 12.88 9.89 6.51
C MET A 76 13.85 10.55 7.48
N ALA A 77 13.82 10.21 8.78
CA ALA A 77 14.47 10.96 9.86
C ALA A 77 15.55 10.18 10.62
N GLY A 78 15.79 8.92 10.31
CA GLY A 78 16.83 8.09 10.92
C GLY A 78 18.25 8.53 10.54
N GLN A 79 19.24 7.79 11.02
CA GLN A 79 20.64 8.04 10.66
C GLN A 79 20.83 7.89 9.15
N ASN A 80 21.41 8.90 8.50
CA ASN A 80 21.50 8.99 7.04
C ASN A 80 20.13 8.91 6.33
N GLY A 81 19.07 9.35 7.01
CA GLY A 81 17.72 9.44 6.43
C GLY A 81 17.62 10.48 5.32
N VAL A 82 16.51 10.44 4.58
CA VAL A 82 16.22 11.36 3.46
C VAL A 82 16.42 12.84 3.88
N LEU A 83 15.94 13.22 5.08
CA LEU A 83 15.98 14.60 5.59
C LEU A 83 17.40 15.14 5.80
N SER A 84 18.40 14.26 5.99
CA SER A 84 19.78 14.69 6.19
C SER A 84 20.43 15.29 4.94
N ALA A 85 19.92 14.92 3.75
CA ALA A 85 20.39 15.39 2.44
C ALA A 85 19.31 16.06 1.58
N LEU A 86 18.08 16.17 2.10
CA LEU A 86 16.95 16.80 1.40
C LEU A 86 17.21 18.31 1.21
N LYS A 87 17.00 18.79 -0.01
CA LYS A 87 17.27 20.17 -0.44
C LYS A 87 15.97 20.93 -0.70
N GLU A 88 16.07 22.24 -0.62
CA GLU A 88 14.99 23.15 -1.04
C GLU A 88 14.49 22.84 -2.46
N GLY A 89 13.17 22.83 -2.63
CA GLY A 89 12.49 22.58 -3.89
C GLY A 89 12.34 21.11 -4.29
N GLN A 90 12.96 20.18 -3.57
CA GLN A 90 12.73 18.74 -3.78
C GLN A 90 11.32 18.35 -3.32
N LEU A 91 10.82 17.20 -3.80
CA LEU A 91 9.53 16.64 -3.43
C LEU A 91 9.70 15.20 -2.96
N VAL A 92 9.01 14.84 -1.88
CA VAL A 92 8.86 13.45 -1.44
C VAL A 92 7.43 12.99 -1.72
N ILE A 93 7.29 11.84 -2.39
CA ILE A 93 6.02 11.17 -2.68
C ILE A 93 5.99 9.86 -1.88
N ASP A 94 5.20 9.80 -0.82
CA ASP A 94 5.06 8.57 -0.04
C ASP A 94 3.88 7.73 -0.56
N THR A 95 4.20 6.63 -1.26
CA THR A 95 3.20 5.67 -1.75
C THR A 95 2.94 4.53 -0.77
N SER A 96 3.57 4.54 0.38
CA SER A 96 3.38 3.58 1.45
C SER A 96 1.99 3.70 2.07
N THR A 97 1.53 2.63 2.71
CA THR A 97 0.31 2.67 3.52
C THR A 97 0.68 2.87 4.98
N CYS A 98 0.42 4.08 5.48
CA CYS A 98 0.83 4.59 6.78
C CYS A 98 -0.36 5.14 7.59
N ARG A 99 -0.12 5.43 8.87
CA ARG A 99 -1.04 6.27 9.66
C ARG A 99 -1.10 7.68 9.06
N PRO A 100 -2.27 8.33 9.03
CA PRO A 100 -2.36 9.73 8.57
C PRO A 100 -1.43 10.68 9.34
N GLY A 101 -1.23 10.44 10.65
CA GLY A 101 -0.30 11.20 11.48
C GLY A 101 1.15 11.12 11.02
N THR A 102 1.59 9.99 10.46
CA THR A 102 2.93 9.84 9.86
C THR A 102 3.09 10.77 8.65
N ALA A 103 2.08 10.85 7.77
CA ALA A 103 2.12 11.76 6.63
C ALA A 103 2.21 13.22 7.06
N VAL A 104 1.41 13.63 8.06
CA VAL A 104 1.45 14.97 8.64
C VAL A 104 2.83 15.28 9.24
N LYS A 105 3.43 14.33 9.94
CA LYS A 105 4.76 14.46 10.55
C LYS A 105 5.85 14.60 9.48
N CYS A 106 5.83 13.77 8.46
CA CYS A 106 6.79 13.82 7.35
C CYS A 106 6.68 15.13 6.56
N GLN A 107 5.46 15.60 6.29
CA GLN A 107 5.24 16.88 5.64
C GLN A 107 5.84 18.05 6.43
N LYS A 108 5.68 18.08 7.77
CA LYS A 108 6.30 19.11 8.62
C LYS A 108 7.82 19.08 8.51
N TRP A 109 8.43 17.91 8.57
CA TRP A 109 9.88 17.77 8.42
C TRP A 109 10.39 18.23 7.05
N CYS A 110 9.67 17.92 5.96
CA CYS A 110 10.02 18.41 4.62
C CYS A 110 9.90 19.93 4.52
N ALA A 111 8.84 20.51 5.10
CA ALA A 111 8.63 21.96 5.12
C ALA A 111 9.76 22.72 5.84
N GLU A 112 10.35 22.17 6.90
CA GLU A 112 11.54 22.74 7.58
C GLU A 112 12.77 22.80 6.67
N LYS A 113 12.77 22.02 5.57
CA LYS A 113 13.81 22.02 4.51
C LYS A 113 13.39 22.80 3.27
N ASN A 114 12.24 23.51 3.27
CA ASN A 114 11.64 24.10 2.10
C ASN A 114 11.39 23.09 0.95
N ALA A 115 11.13 21.82 1.30
CA ALA A 115 10.81 20.74 0.38
C ALA A 115 9.32 20.36 0.48
N GLY A 116 8.76 19.82 -0.61
CA GLY A 116 7.38 19.34 -0.67
C GLY A 116 7.24 17.90 -0.16
N PHE A 117 6.02 17.55 0.27
CA PHE A 117 5.64 16.17 0.62
C PHE A 117 4.17 15.94 0.31
N ILE A 118 3.88 14.78 -0.32
CA ILE A 118 2.52 14.27 -0.51
C ILE A 118 2.44 12.82 -0.06
N ASP A 119 1.33 12.44 0.60
CA ASP A 119 0.95 11.05 0.78
C ASP A 119 0.13 10.56 -0.42
N SER A 120 0.45 9.39 -0.93
CA SER A 120 -0.13 8.88 -2.17
C SER A 120 -0.29 7.36 -2.14
N PRO A 121 -0.94 6.78 -1.10
CA PRO A 121 -1.15 5.35 -1.03
C PRO A 121 -1.97 4.85 -2.22
N LEU A 122 -1.75 3.57 -2.55
CA LEU A 122 -2.34 2.96 -3.73
C LEU A 122 -3.41 1.92 -3.41
N SER A 123 -4.25 1.67 -4.41
CA SER A 123 -5.10 0.49 -4.48
C SER A 123 -5.12 -0.07 -5.90
N TRP A 124 -5.29 -1.39 -6.03
CA TRP A 124 -5.44 -2.04 -7.32
C TRP A 124 -6.90 -2.02 -7.79
N ARG A 125 -7.09 -1.88 -9.11
CA ARG A 125 -8.36 -2.04 -9.82
C ARG A 125 -8.10 -2.79 -11.12
N ALA A 126 -9.14 -3.24 -11.78
CA ALA A 126 -9.03 -4.02 -13.03
C ALA A 126 -8.14 -3.34 -14.10
N LYS A 127 -8.14 -2.00 -14.16
CA LYS A 127 -7.34 -1.23 -15.12
C LYS A 127 -5.93 -0.87 -14.63
N GLY A 128 -5.57 -1.21 -13.39
CA GLY A 128 -4.26 -0.90 -12.81
C GLY A 128 -4.34 -0.18 -11.47
N GLN A 129 -3.24 0.44 -11.10
CA GLN A 129 -3.12 1.15 -9.83
C GLN A 129 -3.82 2.50 -9.86
N ILE A 130 -4.52 2.82 -8.77
CA ILE A 130 -5.03 4.16 -8.48
C ILE A 130 -4.28 4.71 -7.27
N LEU A 131 -3.98 6.01 -7.29
CA LEU A 131 -3.32 6.72 -6.20
C LEU A 131 -4.30 7.74 -5.60
N MET A 132 -4.37 7.74 -4.26
CA MET A 132 -5.18 8.66 -3.47
C MET A 132 -4.23 9.69 -2.86
N VAL A 133 -4.17 10.90 -3.42
CA VAL A 133 -3.15 11.88 -3.06
C VAL A 133 -3.67 12.82 -1.98
N GLY A 134 -2.96 12.90 -0.85
CA GLY A 134 -3.13 13.94 0.17
C GLY A 134 -1.96 14.93 0.11
N GLY A 135 -2.24 16.23 0.23
CA GLY A 135 -1.23 17.28 0.19
C GLY A 135 -1.78 18.61 -0.26
N ASP A 136 -0.90 19.56 -0.55
CA ASP A 136 -1.32 20.82 -1.16
C ASP A 136 -1.31 20.76 -2.69
N GLU A 137 -2.02 21.69 -3.32
CA GLU A 137 -2.17 21.76 -4.78
C GLU A 137 -0.84 21.97 -5.49
N LYS A 138 0.09 22.73 -4.91
CA LYS A 138 1.40 23.03 -5.51
C LYS A 138 2.24 21.76 -5.62
N ASP A 139 2.34 21.00 -4.53
CA ASP A 139 3.11 19.77 -4.48
C ASP A 139 2.45 18.68 -5.33
N PHE A 140 1.11 18.60 -5.33
CA PHE A 140 0.37 17.72 -6.22
C PHE A 140 0.69 18.00 -7.70
N ARG A 141 0.61 19.29 -8.14
CA ARG A 141 0.95 19.68 -9.52
C ARG A 141 2.39 19.35 -9.86
N ASN A 142 3.31 19.56 -8.91
CA ASN A 142 4.71 19.19 -9.09
C ASN A 142 4.92 17.68 -9.27
N ALA A 143 4.04 16.83 -8.71
CA ALA A 143 4.10 15.38 -8.80
C ALA A 143 3.41 14.80 -10.05
N GLU A 144 2.51 15.52 -10.72
CA GLU A 144 1.57 14.97 -11.71
C GLU A 144 2.23 14.10 -12.79
N GLU A 145 3.38 14.55 -13.34
CA GLU A 145 4.10 13.79 -14.38
C GLU A 145 4.54 12.41 -13.87
N ILE A 146 5.00 12.35 -12.62
CA ILE A 146 5.45 11.08 -12.01
C ILE A 146 4.25 10.22 -11.62
N LEU A 147 3.21 10.81 -11.03
CA LEU A 147 1.98 10.08 -10.69
C LEU A 147 1.34 9.44 -11.93
N ALA A 148 1.33 10.16 -13.06
CA ALA A 148 0.85 9.64 -14.34
C ALA A 148 1.72 8.50 -14.89
N CYS A 149 3.04 8.53 -14.65
CA CYS A 149 3.95 7.47 -15.06
C CYS A 149 3.74 6.18 -14.25
N ILE A 150 3.54 6.30 -12.92
CA ILE A 150 3.50 5.15 -12.03
C ILE A 150 2.08 4.59 -11.78
N SER A 151 1.02 5.26 -12.25
CA SER A 151 -0.35 4.84 -11.99
C SER A 151 -1.27 4.98 -13.20
N TYR A 152 -2.38 4.24 -13.17
CA TYR A 152 -3.46 4.38 -14.16
C TYR A 152 -4.34 5.61 -13.87
N LYS A 153 -4.52 5.96 -12.58
CA LYS A 153 -5.36 7.06 -12.14
C LYS A 153 -4.83 7.63 -10.83
N TYR A 154 -4.82 8.94 -10.72
CA TYR A 154 -4.44 9.65 -9.51
C TYR A 154 -5.34 10.87 -9.30
N ARG A 155 -5.52 11.28 -8.06
CA ARG A 155 -6.33 12.45 -7.72
C ARG A 155 -5.91 13.01 -6.36
N LEU A 156 -5.82 14.35 -6.28
CA LEU A 156 -5.79 15.05 -5.00
C LEU A 156 -7.16 14.89 -4.32
N VAL A 157 -7.18 14.24 -3.16
CA VAL A 157 -8.42 13.88 -2.43
C VAL A 157 -8.63 14.76 -1.19
N GLY A 158 -7.65 15.57 -0.84
CA GLY A 158 -7.71 16.47 0.31
C GLY A 158 -6.34 16.91 0.80
N PRO A 159 -6.26 17.54 1.99
CA PRO A 159 -5.00 17.95 2.60
C PRO A 159 -4.13 16.72 2.95
N ILE A 160 -2.91 17.00 3.44
CA ILE A 160 -1.99 15.96 3.88
C ILE A 160 -2.65 14.95 4.84
N GLY A 161 -2.42 13.66 4.62
CA GLY A 161 -3.06 12.55 5.32
C GLY A 161 -4.40 12.10 4.71
N ALA A 162 -5.03 12.89 3.85
CA ALA A 162 -6.32 12.53 3.23
C ALA A 162 -6.22 11.27 2.36
N GLY A 163 -5.09 11.06 1.68
CA GLY A 163 -4.81 9.84 0.93
C GLY A 163 -4.83 8.61 1.83
N GLN A 164 -4.19 8.69 3.00
CA GLN A 164 -4.16 7.60 3.98
C GLN A 164 -5.54 7.32 4.58
N TYR A 165 -6.32 8.36 4.93
CA TYR A 165 -7.71 8.17 5.37
C TYR A 165 -8.54 7.43 4.33
N LEU A 166 -8.50 7.88 3.07
CA LEU A 166 -9.25 7.24 2.00
C LEU A 166 -8.75 5.81 1.73
N LYS A 167 -7.45 5.58 1.88
CA LYS A 167 -6.87 4.23 1.79
C LYS A 167 -7.43 3.30 2.87
N MET A 168 -7.51 3.75 4.13
CA MET A 168 -8.06 2.92 5.21
C MET A 168 -9.54 2.60 5.01
N ILE A 169 -10.35 3.56 4.57
CA ILE A 169 -11.75 3.35 4.21
C ILE A 169 -11.88 2.32 3.07
N ASN A 170 -11.04 2.44 2.03
CA ASN A 170 -11.00 1.46 0.95
C ASN A 170 -10.63 0.05 1.45
N GLN A 171 -9.67 -0.07 2.37
CA GLN A 171 -9.28 -1.36 2.95
C GLN A 171 -10.41 -1.98 3.79
N ALA A 172 -11.14 -1.15 4.56
CA ALA A 172 -12.33 -1.59 5.29
C ALA A 172 -13.39 -2.20 4.37
N ILE A 173 -13.73 -1.50 3.29
CA ILE A 173 -14.71 -2.00 2.30
C ILE A 173 -14.25 -3.33 1.70
N LEU A 174 -12.99 -3.42 1.26
CA LEU A 174 -12.46 -4.64 0.65
C LEU A 174 -12.45 -5.82 1.64
N ALA A 175 -12.04 -5.60 2.89
CA ALA A 175 -12.00 -6.63 3.92
C ALA A 175 -13.40 -7.14 4.27
N ASN A 176 -14.36 -6.22 4.46
CA ASN A 176 -15.73 -6.56 4.81
C ASN A 176 -16.41 -7.33 3.68
N MET A 177 -16.25 -6.91 2.43
CA MET A 177 -16.76 -7.64 1.26
C MET A 177 -16.15 -9.04 1.16
N LEU A 178 -14.85 -9.16 1.39
CA LEU A 178 -14.17 -10.45 1.34
C LEU A 178 -14.66 -11.40 2.46
N ALA A 179 -14.88 -10.87 3.66
CA ALA A 179 -15.42 -11.64 4.78
C ALA A 179 -16.82 -12.18 4.47
N VAL A 180 -17.72 -11.33 3.97
CA VAL A 180 -19.08 -11.74 3.55
C VAL A 180 -19.03 -12.77 2.42
N ASN A 181 -18.16 -12.58 1.42
CA ASN A 181 -18.01 -13.53 0.33
C ASN A 181 -17.49 -14.89 0.81
N ALA A 182 -16.51 -14.89 1.72
CA ALA A 182 -15.98 -16.13 2.31
C ALA A 182 -17.04 -16.88 3.12
N GLU A 183 -17.78 -16.16 3.98
CA GLU A 183 -18.88 -16.72 4.78
C GLU A 183 -19.97 -17.33 3.89
N ALA A 184 -20.44 -16.58 2.89
CA ALA A 184 -21.46 -17.03 1.95
C ALA A 184 -21.00 -18.28 1.15
N THR A 185 -19.73 -18.30 0.74
CA THR A 185 -19.14 -19.46 0.04
C THR A 185 -19.17 -20.71 0.91
N GLU A 186 -18.77 -20.62 2.17
CA GLU A 186 -18.77 -21.77 3.09
C GLU A 186 -20.20 -22.21 3.47
N LEU A 187 -21.11 -21.27 3.68
CA LEU A 187 -22.53 -21.57 3.92
C LEU A 187 -23.14 -22.33 2.72
N THR A 188 -22.88 -21.88 1.49
CA THR A 188 -23.38 -22.52 0.27
C THR A 188 -22.91 -23.98 0.16
N LYS A 189 -21.63 -24.24 0.47
CA LYS A 189 -21.07 -25.60 0.54
C LYS A 189 -21.77 -26.44 1.60
N LYS A 190 -22.01 -25.90 2.79
CA LYS A 190 -22.72 -26.59 3.89
C LYS A 190 -24.18 -26.93 3.52
N CYS A 191 -24.82 -26.12 2.69
CA CYS A 191 -26.14 -26.42 2.12
C CYS A 191 -26.10 -27.48 1.00
N GLY A 192 -24.94 -28.06 0.68
CA GLY A 192 -24.78 -29.06 -0.38
C GLY A 192 -24.87 -28.49 -1.79
N MET A 193 -24.68 -27.18 -1.96
CA MET A 193 -24.75 -26.49 -3.25
C MET A 193 -23.35 -26.13 -3.76
N ASP A 194 -23.21 -25.97 -5.09
CA ASP A 194 -22.00 -25.44 -5.68
C ASP A 194 -21.90 -23.92 -5.40
N PRO A 195 -20.86 -23.43 -4.70
CA PRO A 195 -20.72 -22.01 -4.41
C PRO A 195 -20.51 -21.14 -5.67
N LYS A 196 -20.16 -21.71 -6.81
CA LYS A 196 -20.08 -20.98 -8.07
C LYS A 196 -21.43 -20.39 -8.49
N LEU A 197 -22.54 -20.94 -8.03
CA LEU A 197 -23.88 -20.38 -8.25
C LEU A 197 -24.03 -18.95 -7.75
N LEU A 198 -23.28 -18.56 -6.71
CA LEU A 198 -23.27 -17.19 -6.21
C LEU A 198 -22.79 -16.20 -7.27
N ARG A 199 -21.83 -16.60 -8.11
CA ARG A 199 -21.28 -15.76 -9.17
C ARG A 199 -22.01 -15.97 -10.50
N GLU A 200 -22.23 -17.23 -10.89
CA GLU A 200 -22.73 -17.57 -12.22
C GLU A 200 -24.24 -17.34 -12.38
N TYR A 201 -25.00 -17.47 -11.27
CA TYR A 201 -26.46 -17.34 -11.30
C TYR A 201 -26.97 -16.10 -10.57
N LEU A 202 -26.39 -15.75 -9.40
CA LEU A 202 -26.79 -14.58 -8.62
C LEU A 202 -25.97 -13.33 -8.94
N GLU A 203 -24.96 -13.44 -9.83
CA GLU A 203 -24.14 -12.34 -10.35
C GLU A 203 -23.35 -11.56 -9.25
N PHE A 204 -23.12 -12.17 -8.07
CA PHE A 204 -22.25 -11.56 -7.07
C PHE A 204 -20.77 -11.62 -7.49
N ASP A 205 -20.02 -10.56 -7.22
CA ASP A 205 -18.57 -10.51 -7.47
C ASP A 205 -17.80 -11.30 -6.39
N ILE A 206 -17.86 -12.63 -6.50
CA ILE A 206 -17.14 -13.54 -5.60
C ILE A 206 -15.75 -13.83 -6.19
N PRO A 207 -14.65 -13.55 -5.47
CA PRO A 207 -13.31 -13.85 -5.93
C PRO A 207 -13.12 -15.36 -6.20
N GLU A 208 -12.56 -15.70 -7.36
CA GLU A 208 -12.34 -17.09 -7.77
C GLU A 208 -11.47 -17.88 -6.77
N VAL A 209 -10.57 -17.21 -6.09
CA VAL A 209 -9.71 -17.80 -5.05
C VAL A 209 -10.51 -18.46 -3.92
N LEU A 210 -11.74 -18.01 -3.64
CA LEU A 210 -12.63 -18.63 -2.65
C LEU A 210 -13.21 -19.99 -3.11
N TYR A 211 -13.17 -20.26 -4.42
CA TYR A 211 -13.54 -21.57 -4.97
C TYR A 211 -12.35 -22.51 -5.12
N THR A 212 -11.21 -21.96 -5.52
CA THR A 212 -9.97 -22.72 -5.76
C THR A 212 -9.17 -22.98 -4.51
N GLU A 213 -9.39 -22.17 -3.46
CA GLU A 213 -8.70 -22.24 -2.15
C GLU A 213 -7.17 -22.14 -2.24
N ASN A 214 -6.66 -21.53 -3.32
CA ASN A 214 -5.25 -21.26 -3.48
C ASN A 214 -4.93 -19.87 -2.92
N TYR A 215 -4.54 -19.80 -1.65
CA TYR A 215 -4.28 -18.54 -0.94
C TYR A 215 -2.86 -17.99 -1.15
N THR A 216 -2.21 -18.32 -2.26
CA THR A 216 -0.85 -17.85 -2.60
C THR A 216 -0.88 -16.77 -3.68
N GLY A 217 0.09 -15.83 -3.62
CA GLY A 217 0.17 -14.70 -4.57
C GLY A 217 -0.74 -13.54 -4.23
N GLY A 218 -0.46 -12.35 -4.73
CA GLY A 218 -1.28 -11.15 -4.52
C GLY A 218 -1.03 -10.42 -3.20
N GLY A 219 -2.05 -9.73 -2.70
CA GLY A 219 -1.98 -8.91 -1.48
C GLY A 219 -1.93 -9.75 -0.22
N GLN A 220 -0.85 -9.60 0.55
CA GLN A 220 -0.63 -10.39 1.77
C GLN A 220 -1.67 -10.09 2.86
N LEU A 221 -2.18 -11.13 3.50
CA LEU A 221 -3.09 -11.07 4.64
C LEU A 221 -2.53 -10.24 5.79
N ALA A 222 -1.25 -10.40 6.10
CA ALA A 222 -0.58 -9.66 7.17
C ALA A 222 -0.55 -8.15 6.94
N LEU A 223 -0.41 -7.68 5.69
CA LEU A 223 -0.46 -6.26 5.36
C LEU A 223 -1.88 -5.71 5.50
N HIS A 224 -2.89 -6.47 5.09
CA HIS A 224 -4.28 -6.04 5.24
C HIS A 224 -4.69 -6.01 6.72
N TYR A 225 -4.27 -6.99 7.52
CA TYR A 225 -4.43 -6.98 8.97
C TYR A 225 -3.83 -5.71 9.60
N LYS A 226 -2.61 -5.33 9.20
CA LYS A 226 -1.99 -4.08 9.65
C LYS A 226 -2.83 -2.86 9.26
N ASP A 227 -3.32 -2.80 8.02
CA ASP A 227 -4.13 -1.68 7.53
C ASP A 227 -5.44 -1.54 8.32
N LEU A 228 -6.09 -2.66 8.66
CA LEU A 228 -7.28 -2.66 9.54
C LEU A 228 -6.96 -2.22 10.97
N GLY A 229 -5.74 -2.49 11.45
CA GLY A 229 -5.26 -1.93 12.72
C GLY A 229 -5.20 -0.40 12.69
N TYR A 230 -4.64 0.18 11.64
CA TYR A 230 -4.64 1.64 11.44
C TYR A 230 -6.06 2.22 11.31
N LEU A 231 -6.98 1.49 10.68
CA LEU A 231 -8.39 1.89 10.62
C LEU A 231 -9.02 1.98 12.01
N ASN A 232 -8.76 1.00 12.89
CA ASN A 232 -9.28 1.03 14.25
C ASN A 232 -8.70 2.20 15.07
N GLU A 233 -7.42 2.50 14.92
CA GLU A 233 -6.79 3.69 15.52
C GLU A 233 -7.49 4.97 15.04
N ILE A 234 -7.68 5.13 13.72
CA ILE A 234 -8.39 6.27 13.13
C ILE A 234 -9.81 6.38 13.67
N ALA A 235 -10.56 5.27 13.70
CA ALA A 235 -11.94 5.27 14.19
C ALA A 235 -12.03 5.69 15.66
N HIS A 236 -11.06 5.27 16.48
CA HIS A 236 -10.95 5.71 17.87
C HIS A 236 -10.69 7.23 17.95
N ASP A 237 -9.74 7.75 17.18
CA ASP A 237 -9.35 9.16 17.22
C ASP A 237 -10.48 10.13 16.78
N VAL A 238 -11.35 9.67 15.86
CA VAL A 238 -12.48 10.48 15.36
C VAL A 238 -13.82 10.07 15.98
N GLU A 239 -13.83 9.21 17.01
CA GLU A 239 -14.99 8.70 17.72
C GLU A 239 -16.04 8.04 16.78
N ALA A 240 -15.60 7.38 15.72
CA ALA A 240 -16.46 6.70 14.76
C ALA A 240 -16.72 5.23 15.16
N ASN A 241 -17.97 4.78 15.08
CA ASN A 241 -18.32 3.39 15.31
C ASN A 241 -18.19 2.57 14.03
N ILE A 242 -17.34 1.54 14.04
CA ILE A 242 -17.07 0.64 12.90
C ILE A 242 -17.24 -0.85 13.28
N PRO A 243 -18.40 -1.27 13.83
CA PRO A 243 -18.55 -2.61 14.43
C PRO A 243 -18.24 -3.75 13.44
N ILE A 244 -18.64 -3.64 12.16
CA ILE A 244 -18.37 -4.66 11.14
C ILE A 244 -16.86 -4.77 10.89
N SER A 245 -16.18 -3.66 10.66
CA SER A 245 -14.73 -3.66 10.40
C SER A 245 -13.92 -4.10 11.61
N ALA A 246 -14.36 -3.78 12.81
CA ALA A 246 -13.74 -4.25 14.07
C ALA A 246 -13.84 -5.78 14.18
N LEU A 247 -15.02 -6.37 13.92
CA LEU A 247 -15.19 -7.83 13.88
C LEU A 247 -14.31 -8.47 12.81
N VAL A 248 -14.30 -7.93 11.59
CA VAL A 248 -13.49 -8.45 10.48
C VAL A 248 -11.99 -8.33 10.79
N HIS A 249 -11.55 -7.30 11.49
CA HIS A 249 -10.15 -7.20 11.95
C HIS A 249 -9.78 -8.37 12.88
N GLU A 250 -10.66 -8.78 13.81
CA GLU A 250 -10.40 -9.95 14.66
C GLU A 250 -10.38 -11.26 13.86
N ILE A 251 -11.20 -11.40 12.80
CA ILE A 251 -11.15 -12.53 11.88
C ILE A 251 -9.79 -12.58 11.15
N PHE A 252 -9.31 -11.45 10.64
CA PHE A 252 -7.97 -11.35 10.03
C PHE A 252 -6.87 -11.69 11.02
N LYS A 253 -6.99 -11.27 12.28
CA LYS A 253 -6.04 -11.59 13.36
C LYS A 253 -5.99 -13.10 13.62
N ALA A 254 -7.15 -13.73 13.82
CA ALA A 254 -7.25 -15.17 14.04
C ALA A 254 -6.62 -15.95 12.87
N THR A 255 -6.97 -15.59 11.64
CA THR A 255 -6.41 -16.23 10.43
C THR A 255 -4.89 -16.01 10.31
N LYS A 256 -4.39 -14.81 10.64
CA LYS A 256 -2.94 -14.53 10.60
C LYS A 256 -2.16 -15.38 11.60
N VAL A 257 -2.74 -15.68 12.76
CA VAL A 257 -2.11 -16.49 13.81
C VAL A 257 -2.07 -17.98 13.44
N SER A 258 -3.14 -18.49 12.81
CA SER A 258 -3.30 -19.91 12.46
C SER A 258 -2.84 -20.27 11.05
N GLY A 259 -2.67 -19.26 10.16
CA GLY A 259 -2.38 -19.48 8.74
C GLY A 259 -0.90 -19.36 8.39
N GLU A 260 -0.60 -19.59 7.11
CA GLU A 260 0.75 -19.50 6.58
C GLU A 260 1.18 -18.03 6.36
N PRO A 261 2.45 -17.68 6.58
CA PRO A 261 2.95 -16.31 6.50
C PRO A 261 2.74 -15.62 5.13
N ASN A 262 2.68 -16.41 4.05
CA ASN A 262 2.54 -15.94 2.67
C ASN A 262 1.10 -15.94 2.14
N TRP A 263 0.11 -16.23 3.00
CA TRP A 263 -1.29 -16.21 2.57
C TRP A 263 -1.73 -14.81 2.14
N ILE A 264 -2.52 -14.79 1.07
CA ILE A 264 -3.24 -13.60 0.65
C ILE A 264 -4.49 -13.37 1.53
N GLN A 265 -5.10 -12.22 1.37
CA GLN A 265 -6.30 -11.80 2.12
C GLN A 265 -7.41 -12.86 2.14
N ALA A 266 -7.62 -13.59 1.04
CA ALA A 266 -8.66 -14.60 0.92
C ALA A 266 -8.46 -15.82 1.85
N GLY A 267 -7.28 -15.97 2.45
CA GLY A 267 -7.02 -16.95 3.51
C GLY A 267 -7.98 -16.84 4.71
N ILE A 268 -8.66 -15.69 4.90
CA ILE A 268 -9.70 -15.55 5.93
C ILE A 268 -10.84 -16.56 5.77
N GLN A 269 -11.02 -17.17 4.61
CA GLN A 269 -11.99 -18.25 4.40
C GLN A 269 -11.75 -19.44 5.33
N THR A 270 -10.49 -19.71 5.69
CA THR A 270 -10.14 -20.81 6.61
C THR A 270 -10.74 -20.62 8.00
N TYR A 271 -10.92 -19.37 8.46
CA TYR A 271 -11.62 -19.08 9.71
C TYR A 271 -13.06 -19.63 9.68
N TYR A 272 -13.80 -19.36 8.61
CA TYR A 272 -15.17 -19.85 8.45
C TYR A 272 -15.23 -21.36 8.28
N LYS A 273 -14.24 -21.97 7.62
CA LYS A 273 -14.11 -23.43 7.51
C LYS A 273 -13.95 -24.08 8.88
N CYS A 274 -13.03 -23.57 9.71
CA CYS A 274 -12.81 -24.08 11.06
C CYS A 274 -14.09 -23.97 11.91
N LEU A 275 -14.76 -22.83 11.91
CA LEU A 275 -16.03 -22.65 12.63
C LEU A 275 -17.11 -23.63 12.17
N ASN A 276 -17.19 -23.95 10.89
CA ASN A 276 -18.22 -24.80 10.32
C ASN A 276 -17.91 -26.31 10.45
N ASN A 277 -16.63 -26.69 10.57
CA ASN A 277 -16.20 -28.09 10.62
C ASN A 277 -15.88 -28.57 12.03
N GLY A 278 -15.79 -27.65 13.01
CA GLY A 278 -15.48 -27.99 14.40
C GLY A 278 -14.02 -28.41 14.61
N GLU A 279 -13.11 -27.97 13.73
CA GLU A 279 -11.66 -28.25 13.78
C GLU A 279 -10.89 -27.03 14.31
#